data_874dfcea0ea23902d8ccafbf01d8ddce
#
_entry.id   874dfcea0ea23902d8ccafbf01d8ddce
#
_cell.length_a   1.000
_cell.length_b   1.000
_cell.length_c   1.000
_cell.angle_alpha   90.00
_cell.angle_beta   90.00
_cell.angle_gamma   90.00
#
_symmetry.space_group_name_H-M   'P 1'
#
loop_
_entity.id
_entity.type
_entity.pdbx_description
1 polymer ?
#
loop_
_entity_poly.entity_id
_entity_poly.type
_entity_poly.pdbx_seq_one_letter_code
_entity_poly.pdbx_strand_id
1 'polypeptide(L)'
;MTLGLLHAVRMRDVVRSELGAPARLTEAFDAMTEAELTPWYRATLDVDLARQAEIEAIIDGRPVPPPADDAAAVARALEVAMAYDPVAYRAFMDFVGVVKLPDEVFAQPGLVDRVMAIAHTEPPLQVPGPTRQDLLNLVG
;
A
#
# COMPACT_ATOMS: atom_id res chain seq x y z
N MET A 1 7.01 -5.97 -9.41
CA MET A 1 7.27 -5.89 -10.88
C MET A 1 6.78 -4.57 -11.48
N THR A 2 5.64 -4.05 -11.11
CA THR A 2 5.04 -2.82 -11.69
C THR A 2 5.86 -1.55 -11.45
N LEU A 3 6.34 -1.31 -10.21
CA LEU A 3 7.20 -0.17 -9.88
C LEU A 3 8.49 -0.12 -10.69
N GLY A 4 9.14 -1.27 -10.92
CA GLY A 4 10.36 -1.32 -11.75
C GLY A 4 10.11 -0.95 -13.20
N LEU A 5 8.96 -1.33 -13.76
CA LEU A 5 8.57 -0.94 -15.12
C LEU A 5 8.25 0.57 -15.19
N LEU A 6 7.52 1.11 -14.23
CA LEU A 6 7.28 2.55 -14.13
C LEU A 6 8.59 3.31 -14.07
N HIS A 7 9.52 2.90 -13.20
CA HIS A 7 10.84 3.51 -13.06
C HIS A 7 11.63 3.49 -14.38
N ALA A 8 11.64 2.35 -15.09
CA ALA A 8 12.33 2.23 -16.37
C ALA A 8 11.73 3.15 -17.46
N VAL A 9 10.40 3.28 -17.50
CA VAL A 9 9.71 4.20 -18.42
C VAL A 9 10.07 5.65 -18.09
N ARG A 10 10.01 6.04 -16.82
CA ARG A 10 10.36 7.40 -16.37
C ARG A 10 11.83 7.73 -16.60
N MET A 11 12.74 6.79 -16.31
CA MET A 11 14.16 6.93 -16.61
C MET A 11 14.39 7.17 -18.11
N ARG A 12 13.74 6.39 -18.98
CA ARG A 12 13.81 6.60 -20.43
C ARG A 12 13.39 8.03 -20.81
N ASP A 13 12.32 8.54 -20.23
CA ASP A 13 11.79 9.85 -20.56
C ASP A 13 12.73 10.98 -20.08
N VAL A 14 13.30 10.84 -18.88
CA VAL A 14 14.33 11.75 -18.34
C VAL A 14 15.60 11.71 -19.22
N VAL A 15 16.07 10.52 -19.61
CA VAL A 15 17.22 10.40 -20.51
C VAL A 15 16.97 11.10 -21.84
N ARG A 16 15.79 10.96 -22.41
CA ARG A 16 15.42 11.60 -23.68
C ARG A 16 15.36 13.13 -23.57
N SER A 17 14.87 13.66 -22.46
CA SER A 17 14.76 15.11 -22.26
C SER A 17 16.11 15.79 -21.99
N GLU A 18 17.04 15.10 -21.32
CA GLU A 18 18.33 15.64 -20.88
C GLU A 18 19.54 15.08 -21.63
N LEU A 19 19.33 14.50 -22.81
CA LEU A 19 20.39 13.92 -23.64
C LEU A 19 21.43 15.01 -24.01
N GLY A 20 22.64 14.89 -23.51
CA GLY A 20 23.69 15.88 -23.73
C GLY A 20 23.97 16.83 -22.56
N ALA A 21 23.25 16.70 -21.46
CA ALA A 21 23.44 17.50 -20.23
C ALA A 21 23.54 16.59 -18.98
N PRO A 22 24.66 15.87 -18.77
CA PRO A 22 24.76 14.84 -17.71
C PRO A 22 24.44 15.34 -16.29
N ALA A 23 24.81 16.57 -15.96
CA ALA A 23 24.48 17.12 -14.64
C ALA A 23 22.97 17.27 -14.45
N ARG A 24 22.26 17.79 -15.45
CA ARG A 24 20.81 17.94 -15.42
C ARG A 24 20.09 16.59 -15.45
N LEU A 25 20.66 15.59 -16.13
CA LEU A 25 20.13 14.25 -16.16
C LEU A 25 20.05 13.67 -14.75
N THR A 26 21.09 13.82 -13.95
CA THR A 26 21.13 13.29 -12.57
C THR A 26 20.09 14.00 -11.70
N GLU A 27 20.04 15.33 -11.75
CA GLU A 27 19.06 16.11 -10.99
C GLU A 27 17.61 15.79 -11.39
N ALA A 28 17.32 15.69 -12.69
CA ALA A 28 15.99 15.36 -13.18
C ALA A 28 15.56 13.92 -12.81
N PHE A 29 16.50 12.98 -12.85
CA PHE A 29 16.23 11.60 -12.45
C PHE A 29 15.96 11.49 -10.94
N ASP A 30 16.73 12.16 -10.12
CA ASP A 30 16.55 12.23 -8.68
C ASP A 30 15.20 12.84 -8.30
N ALA A 31 14.90 14.01 -8.89
CA ALA A 31 13.62 14.70 -8.67
C ALA A 31 12.40 13.83 -9.09
N MET A 32 12.50 13.13 -10.23
CA MET A 32 11.46 12.21 -10.68
C MET A 32 11.30 11.03 -9.73
N THR A 33 12.41 10.46 -9.26
CA THR A 33 12.40 9.33 -8.32
C THR A 33 11.73 9.73 -7.01
N GLU A 34 12.10 10.89 -6.46
CA GLU A 34 11.47 11.42 -5.24
C GLU A 34 9.98 11.71 -5.41
N ALA A 35 9.57 12.26 -6.54
CA ALA A 35 8.18 12.64 -6.77
C ALA A 35 7.27 11.44 -7.06
N GLU A 36 7.75 10.47 -7.83
CA GLU A 36 6.87 9.42 -8.39
C GLU A 36 7.11 8.01 -7.82
N LEU A 37 8.30 7.71 -7.29
CA LEU A 37 8.61 6.37 -6.77
C LEU A 37 8.71 6.33 -5.24
N THR A 38 9.35 7.32 -4.65
CA THR A 38 9.54 7.38 -3.19
C THR A 38 8.24 7.29 -2.40
N PRO A 39 7.11 7.92 -2.81
CA PRO A 39 5.83 7.75 -2.13
C PRO A 39 5.36 6.28 -2.08
N TRP A 40 5.55 5.54 -3.18
CA TRP A 40 5.23 4.11 -3.25
C TRP A 40 6.11 3.25 -2.36
N TYR A 41 7.41 3.55 -2.35
CA TYR A 41 8.36 2.84 -1.49
C TYR A 41 7.99 3.01 -0.02
N ARG A 42 7.70 4.24 0.41
CA ARG A 42 7.29 4.54 1.78
C ARG A 42 5.99 3.83 2.15
N ALA A 43 4.96 3.96 1.32
CA ALA A 43 3.68 3.30 1.57
C ALA A 43 3.81 1.77 1.66
N THR A 44 4.65 1.15 0.83
CA THR A 44 4.91 -0.30 0.90
C THR A 44 5.66 -0.67 2.16
N LEU A 45 6.67 0.12 2.54
CA LEU A 45 7.44 -0.11 3.76
C LEU A 45 6.56 -0.05 5.01
N ASP A 46 5.65 0.93 5.09
CA ASP A 46 4.73 1.08 6.23
C ASP A 46 3.79 -0.12 6.36
N VAL A 47 3.27 -0.61 5.22
CA VAL A 47 2.43 -1.83 5.18
C VAL A 47 3.22 -3.06 5.61
N ASP A 48 4.45 -3.22 5.14
CA ASP A 48 5.30 -4.37 5.48
C ASP A 48 5.68 -4.38 6.95
N LEU A 49 6.03 -3.22 7.53
CA LEU A 49 6.33 -3.08 8.95
C LEU A 49 5.10 -3.38 9.83
N ALA A 50 3.93 -2.88 9.45
CA ALA A 50 2.68 -3.19 10.16
C ALA A 50 2.37 -4.68 10.12
N ARG A 51 2.50 -5.32 8.96
CA ARG A 51 2.29 -6.77 8.78
C ARG A 51 3.30 -7.59 9.58
N GLN A 52 4.56 -7.20 9.61
CA GLN A 52 5.58 -7.86 10.44
C GLN A 52 5.20 -7.80 11.92
N ALA A 53 4.81 -6.63 12.43
CA ALA A 53 4.40 -6.47 13.81
C ALA A 53 3.16 -7.31 14.17
N GLU A 54 2.20 -7.42 13.24
CA GLU A 54 1.04 -8.30 13.38
C GLU A 54 1.44 -9.77 13.46
N ILE A 55 2.31 -10.24 12.56
CA ILE A 55 2.79 -11.62 12.54
C ILE A 55 3.55 -11.96 13.84
N GLU A 56 4.43 -11.07 14.28
CA GLU A 56 5.18 -11.25 15.53
C GLU A 56 4.24 -11.33 16.74
N ALA A 57 3.22 -10.45 16.80
CA ALA A 57 2.23 -10.50 17.87
C ALA A 57 1.45 -11.82 17.89
N ILE A 58 1.05 -12.33 16.72
CA ILE A 58 0.35 -13.62 16.59
C ILE A 58 1.25 -14.78 17.02
N ILE A 59 2.53 -14.78 16.62
CA ILE A 59 3.50 -15.82 17.02
C ILE A 59 3.67 -15.86 18.54
N ASP A 60 3.79 -14.68 19.15
CA ASP A 60 3.99 -14.53 20.59
C ASP A 60 2.70 -14.68 21.41
N GLY A 61 1.55 -14.88 20.79
CA GLY A 61 0.25 -14.93 21.46
C GLY A 61 -0.18 -13.59 22.07
N ARG A 62 0.34 -12.48 21.58
CA ARG A 62 -0.01 -11.12 22.01
C ARG A 62 -1.15 -10.54 21.16
N PRO A 63 -1.93 -9.58 21.67
CA PRO A 63 -2.88 -8.83 20.85
C PRO A 63 -2.16 -8.15 19.67
N VAL A 64 -2.83 -8.15 18.51
CA VAL A 64 -2.38 -7.42 17.33
C VAL A 64 -2.33 -5.92 17.67
N PRO A 65 -1.22 -5.23 17.40
CA PRO A 65 -1.13 -3.80 17.70
C PRO A 65 -2.12 -2.99 16.87
N PRO A 66 -2.64 -1.90 17.42
CA PRO A 66 -3.47 -0.96 16.66
C PRO A 66 -2.64 -0.31 15.54
N PRO A 67 -3.28 0.29 14.51
CA PRO A 67 -2.59 1.10 13.52
C PRO A 67 -1.70 2.16 14.20
N ALA A 68 -0.52 2.40 13.61
CA ALA A 68 0.47 3.30 14.20
C ALA A 68 0.03 4.78 14.21
N ASP A 69 -0.77 5.17 13.22
CA ASP A 69 -1.28 6.52 13.01
C ASP A 69 -2.58 6.51 12.19
N ASP A 70 -3.12 7.69 11.91
CA ASP A 70 -4.35 7.86 11.15
C ASP A 70 -4.21 7.36 9.70
N ALA A 71 -3.05 7.52 9.06
CA ALA A 71 -2.81 7.05 7.71
C ALA A 71 -2.84 5.52 7.64
N ALA A 72 -2.19 4.85 8.60
CA ALA A 72 -2.24 3.41 8.75
C ALA A 72 -3.66 2.90 9.04
N ALA A 73 -4.44 3.65 9.84
CA ALA A 73 -5.83 3.32 10.12
C ALA A 73 -6.70 3.40 8.86
N VAL A 74 -6.51 4.44 8.03
CA VAL A 74 -7.23 4.61 6.75
C VAL A 74 -6.83 3.53 5.75
N ALA A 75 -5.55 3.19 5.64
CA ALA A 75 -5.07 2.12 4.76
C ALA A 75 -5.70 0.77 5.14
N ARG A 76 -5.73 0.44 6.43
CA ARG A 76 -6.40 -0.76 6.94
C ARG A 76 -7.92 -0.73 6.71
N ALA A 77 -8.55 0.42 6.87
CA ALA A 77 -9.97 0.59 6.57
C ALA A 77 -10.29 0.37 5.08
N LEU A 78 -9.41 0.81 4.18
CA LEU A 78 -9.53 0.57 2.74
C LEU A 78 -9.47 -0.93 2.42
N GLU A 79 -8.57 -1.69 3.05
CA GLU A 79 -8.48 -3.14 2.89
C GLU A 79 -9.75 -3.86 3.33
N VAL A 80 -10.40 -3.41 4.40
CA VAL A 80 -11.70 -3.96 4.82
C VAL A 80 -12.79 -3.54 3.84
N ALA A 81 -12.90 -2.24 3.55
CA ALA A 81 -13.99 -1.68 2.77
C ALA A 81 -14.02 -2.16 1.31
N MET A 82 -12.87 -2.52 0.73
CA MET A 82 -12.82 -3.02 -0.66
C MET A 82 -13.67 -4.26 -0.90
N ALA A 83 -13.94 -5.05 0.13
CA ALA A 83 -14.76 -6.25 0.03
C ALA A 83 -16.26 -5.95 -0.03
N TYR A 84 -16.68 -4.77 0.42
CA TYR A 84 -18.08 -4.40 0.62
C TYR A 84 -18.55 -3.25 -0.24
N ASP A 85 -17.61 -2.47 -0.84
CA ASP A 85 -17.94 -1.25 -1.54
C ASP A 85 -17.17 -1.10 -2.86
N PRO A 86 -17.86 -0.89 -3.98
CA PRO A 86 -17.21 -0.80 -5.30
C PRO A 86 -16.34 0.45 -5.47
N VAL A 87 -16.59 1.53 -4.72
CA VAL A 87 -15.74 2.74 -4.75
C VAL A 87 -14.44 2.46 -4.02
N ALA A 88 -14.54 1.85 -2.82
CA ALA A 88 -13.37 1.42 -2.06
C ALA A 88 -12.54 0.37 -2.83
N TYR A 89 -13.20 -0.59 -3.49
CA TYR A 89 -12.52 -1.57 -4.34
C TYR A 89 -11.73 -0.89 -5.47
N ARG A 90 -12.33 0.09 -6.15
CA ARG A 90 -11.65 0.82 -7.23
C ARG A 90 -10.46 1.62 -6.69
N ALA A 91 -10.62 2.29 -5.56
CA ALA A 91 -9.53 3.02 -4.91
C ALA A 91 -8.39 2.08 -4.50
N PHE A 92 -8.72 0.90 -3.95
CA PHE A 92 -7.74 -0.15 -3.65
C PHE A 92 -7.00 -0.61 -4.91
N MET A 93 -7.71 -0.83 -6.02
CA MET A 93 -7.09 -1.22 -7.30
C MET A 93 -6.23 -0.12 -7.91
N ASP A 94 -6.62 1.16 -7.78
CA ASP A 94 -5.80 2.31 -8.17
C ASP A 94 -4.49 2.34 -7.35
N PHE A 95 -4.56 2.01 -6.06
CA PHE A 95 -3.41 1.92 -5.17
C PHE A 95 -2.49 0.73 -5.52
N VAL A 96 -2.96 -0.52 -5.44
CA VAL A 96 -2.12 -1.70 -5.66
C VAL A 96 -1.66 -1.87 -7.10
N GLY A 97 -2.41 -1.32 -8.05
CA GLY A 97 -2.09 -1.27 -9.47
C GLY A 97 -1.05 -0.20 -9.84
N VAL A 98 -0.65 0.66 -8.90
CA VAL A 98 0.27 1.79 -9.15
C VAL A 98 -0.31 2.73 -10.24
N VAL A 99 -1.63 2.93 -10.21
CA VAL A 99 -2.33 3.79 -11.20
C VAL A 99 -2.33 5.25 -10.76
N LYS A 100 -2.46 5.49 -9.45
CA LYS A 100 -2.42 6.81 -8.80
C LYS A 100 -1.46 6.78 -7.64
N LEU A 101 -0.81 7.89 -7.35
CA LEU A 101 0.01 8.03 -6.15
C LEU A 101 -0.82 7.78 -4.87
N PRO A 102 -0.23 7.26 -3.80
CA PRO A 102 -0.94 7.03 -2.53
C PRO A 102 -1.76 8.24 -2.08
N ASP A 103 -1.16 9.42 -2.08
CA ASP A 103 -1.83 10.66 -1.67
C ASP A 103 -3.01 11.02 -2.60
N GLU A 104 -2.90 10.78 -3.90
CA GLU A 104 -3.99 11.01 -4.85
C GLU A 104 -5.17 10.06 -4.62
N VAL A 105 -4.90 8.81 -4.23
CA VAL A 105 -5.95 7.85 -3.89
C VAL A 105 -6.72 8.35 -2.67
N PHE A 106 -6.02 8.69 -1.59
CA PHE A 106 -6.65 9.09 -0.34
C PHE A 106 -7.21 10.52 -0.35
N ALA A 107 -6.76 11.38 -1.27
CA ALA A 107 -7.35 12.70 -1.49
C ALA A 107 -8.70 12.68 -2.24
N GLN A 108 -9.19 11.52 -2.70
CA GLN A 108 -10.49 11.43 -3.36
C GLN A 108 -11.61 11.88 -2.42
N PRO A 109 -12.50 12.81 -2.84
CA PRO A 109 -13.53 13.37 -1.98
C PRO A 109 -14.42 12.31 -1.34
N GLY A 110 -14.51 12.31 -0.01
CA GLY A 110 -15.36 11.41 0.77
C GLY A 110 -14.86 9.95 0.86
N LEU A 111 -13.72 9.61 0.26
CA LEU A 111 -13.20 8.24 0.32
C LEU A 111 -12.84 7.85 1.76
N VAL A 112 -12.11 8.69 2.47
CA VAL A 112 -11.65 8.42 3.84
C VAL A 112 -12.85 8.18 4.77
N ASP A 113 -13.83 9.09 4.78
CA ASP A 113 -15.02 8.94 5.60
C ASP A 113 -15.79 7.66 5.27
N ARG A 114 -15.89 7.34 3.98
CA ARG A 114 -16.57 6.16 3.48
C ARG A 114 -15.90 4.87 3.95
N VAL A 115 -14.59 4.74 3.78
CA VAL A 115 -13.87 3.50 4.16
C VAL A 115 -13.84 3.33 5.68
N MET A 116 -13.67 4.42 6.43
CA MET A 116 -13.73 4.39 7.89
C MET A 116 -15.09 3.97 8.41
N ALA A 117 -16.18 4.47 7.83
CA ALA A 117 -17.55 4.08 8.20
C ALA A 117 -17.79 2.59 7.94
N ILE A 118 -17.36 2.07 6.79
CA ILE A 118 -17.50 0.64 6.45
C ILE A 118 -16.67 -0.23 7.39
N ALA A 119 -15.40 0.10 7.61
CA ALA A 119 -14.52 -0.66 8.49
C ALA A 119 -14.97 -0.67 9.95
N HIS A 120 -15.78 0.31 10.35
CA HIS A 120 -16.40 0.33 11.70
C HIS A 120 -17.55 -0.68 11.83
N THR A 121 -18.25 -0.98 10.75
CA THR A 121 -19.46 -1.84 10.76
C THR A 121 -19.21 -3.23 10.23
N GLU A 122 -18.26 -3.39 9.30
CA GLU A 122 -18.00 -4.65 8.61
C GLU A 122 -16.74 -5.34 9.14
N PRO A 123 -16.75 -6.67 9.29
CA PRO A 123 -15.56 -7.40 9.70
C PRO A 123 -14.51 -7.45 8.58
N PRO A 124 -13.22 -7.62 8.93
CA PRO A 124 -12.19 -7.91 7.95
C PRO A 124 -12.52 -9.15 7.12
N LEU A 125 -12.14 -9.14 5.84
CA LEU A 125 -12.34 -10.28 4.94
C LEU A 125 -11.63 -11.51 5.51
N GLN A 126 -12.40 -12.55 5.77
CA GLN A 126 -11.82 -13.84 6.18
C GLN A 126 -11.27 -14.57 4.95
N VAL A 127 -9.97 -14.78 4.92
CA VAL A 127 -9.35 -15.61 3.89
C VAL A 127 -9.67 -17.07 4.19
N PRO A 128 -10.33 -17.80 3.26
CA PRO A 128 -10.61 -19.21 3.46
C PRO A 128 -9.32 -20.02 3.54
N GLY A 129 -9.21 -20.86 4.53
CA GLY A 129 -8.04 -21.72 4.73
C GLY A 129 -7.96 -22.29 6.14
N PRO A 130 -7.01 -23.20 6.41
CA PRO A 130 -6.79 -23.74 7.73
C PRO A 130 -6.32 -22.63 8.69
N THR A 131 -6.78 -22.70 9.92
CA THR A 131 -6.27 -21.82 10.98
C THR A 131 -4.81 -22.19 11.32
N ARG A 132 -4.10 -21.27 11.99
CA ARG A 132 -2.75 -21.58 12.51
C ARG A 132 -2.77 -22.85 13.36
N GLN A 133 -3.80 -23.06 14.19
CA GLN A 133 -3.92 -24.26 15.03
C GLN A 133 -4.11 -25.53 14.20
N ASP A 134 -4.90 -25.46 13.12
CA ASP A 134 -5.06 -26.60 12.21
C ASP A 134 -3.72 -26.97 11.57
N LEU A 135 -2.92 -25.96 11.15
CA LEU A 135 -1.59 -26.20 10.59
C LEU A 135 -0.62 -26.79 11.62
N LEU A 136 -0.62 -26.29 12.86
CA LEU A 136 0.21 -26.83 13.94
C LEU A 136 -0.16 -28.28 14.25
N ASN A 137 -1.44 -28.63 14.22
CA ASN A 137 -1.91 -30.00 14.45
C ASN A 137 -1.51 -30.99 13.32
N LEU A 138 -1.17 -30.45 12.11
CA LEU A 138 -0.69 -31.29 11.00
C LEU A 138 0.82 -31.59 11.09
N VAL A 139 1.59 -30.76 11.79
CA VAL A 139 3.07 -30.85 11.83
C VAL A 139 3.56 -31.44 13.15
N GLY A 140 2.71 -31.47 14.18
CA GLY A 140 3.01 -32.02 15.52
C GLY A 140 2.60 -33.42 15.73
#